data_61d13d38ae666e1c32fbf269d1f5e9ea
#
_entry.id   61d13d38ae666e1c32fbf269d1f5e9ea
#
_cell.length_a   1.000
_cell.length_b   1.000
_cell.length_c   1.000
_cell.angle_alpha   90.00
_cell.angle_beta   90.00
_cell.angle_gamma   90.00
#
_symmetry.space_group_name_H-M   'P 1'
#
loop_
_entity.id
_entity.type
_entity.pdbx_description
1 polymer ?
#
loop_
_entity_poly.entity_id
_entity_poly.type
_entity_poly.pdbx_seq_one_letter_code
_entity_poly.pdbx_strand_id
1 'polypeptide(L)'
;FRLEQQVTTGKQGIITNQDSNSDRYVIDLFATYNKTIARKHNIGVLAGYNQEYCKAWWFNVRKAGLISLSTPVLSAASDLQNSGGGKDDYAMMSYFGRINYDYAGKYLLEANVRLDGSSRFAPGNRWGTFPSFSAAWRISEEAFWENLKPVVDNFKIRASWGRLGNNGIGNYDWQNVYSPANTSFGDAIQQGVWTTAIANRNISWEKTDVVDLGLDVNLFGNLSLTFDYYNKLTHGILYRNPIPYVNGGLAAPMVNSAKVRNRGFEFSASYNKMLGDLGLSVSVNGAYNRNKIIDYKGDYLETNGATVWTENQPIGKFYIREVDHIVQDKAEIDKLVSEGWTFSPSRPEPGDFLYKDLNNDKRIDDKDRVLKGQPLPLFTFGGSIALSYKNFDFNALFTGVAGWDRYLSTGIFSLTNAETERLFLKQFQNQWSETNRNTSIPKLYASNEKNNQVSDYYLYDASFLRVKTIQLGYTIPKNLIPKVRIRAYCNLENFFTITSYPGMDPEMDGDVGYPILKTVSLGVNIKF
;
A
#
# COMPACT_ATOMS: atom_id res chain seq x y z
N PHE A 1 -1.90 -6.85 -28.21
CA PHE A 1 -3.18 -6.59 -28.88
C PHE A 1 -4.31 -7.04 -27.95
N ARG A 2 -5.15 -6.13 -27.50
CA ARG A 2 -6.34 -6.49 -26.70
C ARG A 2 -7.54 -5.74 -27.27
N LEU A 3 -8.39 -6.45 -27.99
CA LEU A 3 -9.68 -5.95 -28.44
C LEU A 3 -10.72 -6.33 -27.40
N GLU A 4 -11.29 -5.35 -26.73
CA GLU A 4 -12.39 -5.58 -25.79
C GLU A 4 -13.70 -5.08 -26.38
N GLN A 5 -14.69 -5.98 -26.44
CA GLN A 5 -16.06 -5.65 -26.79
C GLN A 5 -16.95 -5.87 -25.59
N GLN A 6 -17.67 -4.84 -25.18
CA GLN A 6 -18.70 -4.93 -24.16
C GLN A 6 -20.05 -4.58 -24.75
N VAL A 7 -21.05 -5.41 -24.47
CA VAL A 7 -22.46 -5.16 -24.82
C VAL A 7 -23.24 -5.10 -23.53
N THR A 8 -23.88 -3.96 -23.27
CA THR A 8 -24.76 -3.79 -22.12
C THR A 8 -26.22 -3.79 -22.56
N THR A 9 -27.03 -4.60 -21.90
CA THR A 9 -28.47 -4.74 -22.13
C THR A 9 -29.24 -3.68 -21.37
N GLY A 10 -29.38 -2.50 -21.93
CA GLY A 10 -30.33 -1.47 -21.45
C GLY A 10 -31.47 -1.30 -22.47
N LYS A 11 -32.43 -0.40 -22.20
CA LYS A 11 -33.55 -0.10 -23.11
C LYS A 11 -33.14 0.25 -24.54
N GLN A 12 -31.87 0.50 -24.81
CA GLN A 12 -31.31 0.90 -26.11
C GLN A 12 -30.10 0.10 -26.55
N GLY A 13 -29.76 -1.02 -25.94
CA GLY A 13 -28.54 -1.79 -26.29
C GLY A 13 -27.32 -0.92 -26.60
N ILE A 14 -26.25 -1.06 -25.84
CA ILE A 14 -25.02 -0.27 -26.03
C ILE A 14 -23.88 -1.20 -26.43
N ILE A 15 -23.12 -0.81 -27.44
CA ILE A 15 -21.88 -1.49 -27.85
C ILE A 15 -20.67 -0.57 -27.64
N THR A 16 -19.63 -1.11 -27.01
CA THR A 16 -18.35 -0.43 -26.84
C THR A 16 -17.26 -1.31 -27.42
N ASN A 17 -16.48 -0.78 -28.36
CA ASN A 17 -15.26 -1.41 -28.85
C ASN A 17 -14.08 -0.56 -28.42
N GLN A 18 -13.07 -1.22 -27.85
CA GLN A 18 -11.84 -0.59 -27.43
C GLN A 18 -10.66 -1.43 -27.93
N ASP A 19 -9.65 -0.75 -28.44
CA ASP A 19 -8.36 -1.36 -28.76
C ASP A 19 -7.22 -0.57 -28.12
N SER A 20 -6.22 -1.28 -27.61
CA SER A 20 -5.03 -0.68 -27.03
C SER A 20 -3.80 -1.51 -27.37
N ASN A 21 -2.73 -0.84 -27.71
CA ASN A 21 -1.43 -1.44 -27.98
C ASN A 21 -0.32 -0.75 -27.21
N SER A 22 0.64 -1.53 -26.74
CA SER A 22 1.84 -1.03 -26.08
C SER A 22 3.06 -1.80 -26.53
N ASP A 23 4.01 -1.08 -27.12
CA ASP A 23 5.30 -1.59 -27.53
C ASP A 23 6.37 -1.11 -26.57
N ARG A 24 7.10 -2.03 -25.95
CA ARG A 24 8.19 -1.73 -25.01
C ARG A 24 9.47 -2.41 -25.46
N TYR A 25 10.52 -1.64 -25.61
CA TYR A 25 11.86 -2.11 -25.92
C TYR A 25 12.79 -1.86 -24.74
N VAL A 26 13.54 -2.87 -24.36
CA VAL A 26 14.56 -2.77 -23.31
C VAL A 26 15.87 -3.33 -23.86
N ILE A 27 16.95 -2.58 -23.69
CA ILE A 27 18.32 -2.98 -24.04
C ILE A 27 19.15 -2.89 -22.80
N ASP A 28 19.72 -4.02 -22.38
CA ASP A 28 20.64 -4.11 -21.25
C ASP A 28 22.02 -4.60 -21.76
N LEU A 29 23.04 -3.80 -21.54
CA LEU A 29 24.43 -4.15 -21.85
C LEU A 29 25.25 -4.00 -20.58
N PHE A 30 25.96 -5.03 -20.20
CA PHE A 30 26.86 -4.94 -19.05
C PHE A 30 28.10 -5.83 -19.22
N ALA A 31 29.18 -5.41 -18.57
CA ALA A 31 30.42 -6.16 -18.47
C ALA A 31 30.79 -6.34 -17.01
N THR A 32 31.28 -7.52 -16.67
CA THR A 32 31.77 -7.85 -15.33
C THR A 32 33.22 -8.31 -15.39
N TYR A 33 34.01 -7.87 -14.41
CA TYR A 33 35.39 -8.31 -14.23
C TYR A 33 35.59 -8.72 -12.78
N ASN A 34 36.02 -9.95 -12.54
CA ASN A 34 36.31 -10.46 -11.20
C ASN A 34 37.75 -10.97 -11.15
N LYS A 35 38.51 -10.57 -10.11
CA LYS A 35 39.88 -11.01 -9.92
C LYS A 35 40.19 -11.21 -8.45
N THR A 36 40.82 -12.32 -8.15
CA THR A 36 41.45 -12.58 -6.84
C THR A 36 42.94 -12.35 -6.93
N ILE A 37 43.47 -11.46 -6.09
CA ILE A 37 44.89 -11.12 -6.01
C ILE A 37 45.43 -11.63 -4.69
N ALA A 38 46.62 -12.27 -4.71
CA ALA A 38 47.31 -12.81 -3.54
C ALA A 38 46.38 -13.71 -2.65
N ARG A 39 45.36 -14.36 -3.23
CA ARG A 39 44.36 -15.22 -2.56
C ARG A 39 43.55 -14.56 -1.43
N LYS A 40 43.70 -13.24 -1.25
CA LYS A 40 43.08 -12.48 -0.15
C LYS A 40 42.24 -11.29 -0.64
N HIS A 41 42.59 -10.71 -1.78
CA HIS A 41 41.90 -9.53 -2.31
C HIS A 41 40.99 -9.95 -3.45
N ASN A 42 39.69 -9.97 -3.22
CA ASN A 42 38.70 -10.24 -4.24
C ASN A 42 38.13 -8.92 -4.72
N ILE A 43 38.30 -8.61 -6.00
CA ILE A 43 37.80 -7.39 -6.64
C ILE A 43 36.79 -7.80 -7.70
N GLY A 44 35.60 -7.25 -7.62
CA GLY A 44 34.55 -7.37 -8.63
C GLY A 44 34.21 -5.98 -9.17
N VAL A 45 34.22 -5.81 -10.47
CA VAL A 45 33.80 -4.56 -11.14
C VAL A 45 32.71 -4.88 -12.14
N LEU A 46 31.65 -4.07 -12.14
CA LEU A 46 30.59 -4.13 -13.13
C LEU A 46 30.39 -2.74 -13.70
N ALA A 47 30.24 -2.63 -15.01
CA ALA A 47 29.80 -1.42 -15.70
C ALA A 47 28.68 -1.80 -16.70
N GLY A 48 27.68 -0.96 -16.81
CA GLY A 48 26.55 -1.27 -17.66
C GLY A 48 25.80 -0.04 -18.17
N TYR A 49 25.00 -0.31 -19.16
CA TYR A 49 24.09 0.61 -19.84
C TYR A 49 22.72 -0.06 -19.95
N ASN A 50 21.67 0.70 -19.67
CA ASN A 50 20.30 0.28 -19.89
C ASN A 50 19.56 1.38 -20.65
N GLN A 51 18.71 0.98 -21.60
CA GLN A 51 17.80 1.85 -22.30
C GLN A 51 16.42 1.20 -22.37
N GLU A 52 15.42 1.99 -22.08
CA GLU A 52 14.02 1.59 -22.21
C GLU A 52 13.26 2.65 -23.03
N TYR A 53 12.43 2.19 -23.93
CA TYR A 53 11.46 3.02 -24.63
C TYR A 53 10.11 2.29 -24.64
N CYS A 54 9.06 3.02 -24.29
CA CYS A 54 7.69 2.50 -24.34
C CYS A 54 6.82 3.48 -25.10
N LYS A 55 6.00 2.95 -25.99
CA LYS A 55 4.99 3.68 -26.74
C LYS A 55 3.67 2.96 -26.63
N ALA A 56 2.64 3.68 -26.26
CA ALA A 56 1.28 3.15 -26.15
C ALA A 56 0.31 4.01 -26.95
N TRP A 57 -0.73 3.37 -27.46
CA TRP A 57 -1.88 4.06 -28.04
C TRP A 57 -3.14 3.26 -27.76
N TRP A 58 -4.27 3.96 -27.73
CA TRP A 58 -5.58 3.37 -27.55
C TRP A 58 -6.64 4.17 -28.31
N PHE A 59 -7.72 3.49 -28.66
CA PHE A 59 -8.95 4.15 -29.07
C PHE A 59 -10.17 3.41 -28.53
N ASN A 60 -11.28 4.12 -28.38
CA ASN A 60 -12.57 3.54 -28.06
C ASN A 60 -13.67 4.18 -28.91
N VAL A 61 -14.71 3.40 -29.15
CA VAL A 61 -15.97 3.86 -29.75
C VAL A 61 -17.12 3.25 -28.97
N ARG A 62 -18.07 4.08 -28.54
CA ARG A 62 -19.29 3.66 -27.87
C ARG A 62 -20.51 4.15 -28.63
N LYS A 63 -21.40 3.24 -29.00
CA LYS A 63 -22.65 3.54 -29.69
C LYS A 63 -23.83 2.90 -28.96
N ALA A 64 -24.97 3.62 -28.94
CA ALA A 64 -26.26 3.13 -28.46
C ALA A 64 -27.22 2.86 -29.64
N GLY A 65 -28.42 2.34 -29.31
CA GLY A 65 -29.43 2.03 -30.33
C GLY A 65 -29.05 0.83 -31.18
N LEU A 66 -28.51 -0.23 -30.54
CA LEU A 66 -28.18 -1.48 -31.20
C LEU A 66 -29.49 -2.18 -31.66
N ILE A 67 -29.61 -2.47 -32.94
CA ILE A 67 -30.81 -3.06 -33.55
C ILE A 67 -31.08 -4.46 -33.01
N SER A 68 -30.04 -5.23 -32.74
CA SER A 68 -30.14 -6.60 -32.21
C SER A 68 -28.95 -6.96 -31.33
N LEU A 69 -29.22 -7.57 -30.21
CA LEU A 69 -28.19 -8.12 -29.31
C LEU A 69 -27.52 -9.40 -29.88
N SER A 70 -28.18 -10.06 -30.84
CA SER A 70 -27.63 -11.25 -31.49
C SER A 70 -26.56 -10.93 -32.53
N THR A 71 -26.46 -9.66 -32.97
CA THR A 71 -25.45 -9.20 -33.93
C THR A 71 -24.81 -7.92 -33.43
N PRO A 72 -23.96 -8.00 -32.40
CA PRO A 72 -23.38 -6.84 -31.73
C PRO A 72 -22.18 -6.30 -32.51
N VAL A 73 -22.45 -5.51 -33.54
CA VAL A 73 -21.44 -4.81 -34.35
C VAL A 73 -21.70 -3.30 -34.34
N LEU A 74 -20.63 -2.47 -34.36
CA LEU A 74 -20.74 -1.01 -34.29
C LEU A 74 -21.62 -0.42 -35.41
N SER A 75 -21.66 -1.04 -36.60
CA SER A 75 -22.51 -0.60 -37.73
C SER A 75 -23.99 -0.86 -37.50
N ALA A 76 -24.36 -1.78 -36.61
CA ALA A 76 -25.74 -2.07 -36.23
C ALA A 76 -26.29 -1.15 -35.12
N ALA A 77 -25.50 -0.21 -34.62
CA ALA A 77 -25.91 0.79 -33.62
C ALA A 77 -25.96 2.18 -34.26
N SER A 78 -27.08 2.89 -34.04
CA SER A 78 -27.38 4.15 -34.73
C SER A 78 -26.75 5.39 -34.08
N ASP A 79 -26.60 5.40 -32.77
CA ASP A 79 -26.32 6.61 -32.01
C ASP A 79 -24.89 6.59 -31.40
N LEU A 80 -24.01 7.48 -31.88
CA LEU A 80 -22.66 7.65 -31.37
C LEU A 80 -22.68 8.37 -30.03
N GLN A 81 -22.40 7.66 -28.93
CA GLN A 81 -22.34 8.21 -27.59
C GLN A 81 -20.98 8.84 -27.26
N ASN A 82 -19.92 8.18 -27.65
CA ASN A 82 -18.56 8.65 -27.39
C ASN A 82 -17.57 8.00 -28.36
N SER A 83 -16.53 8.74 -28.72
CA SER A 83 -15.33 8.21 -29.38
C SER A 83 -14.11 8.93 -28.84
N GLY A 84 -13.03 8.21 -28.61
CA GLY A 84 -11.81 8.77 -28.08
C GLY A 84 -10.59 7.98 -28.50
N GLY A 85 -9.44 8.58 -28.37
CA GLY A 85 -8.16 7.91 -28.59
C GLY A 85 -7.01 8.74 -28.02
N GLY A 86 -5.93 8.06 -27.71
CA GLY A 86 -4.73 8.68 -27.18
C GLY A 86 -3.47 7.96 -27.61
N LYS A 87 -2.37 8.67 -27.52
CA LYS A 87 -1.02 8.16 -27.75
C LYS A 87 -0.10 8.72 -26.70
N ASP A 88 0.74 7.86 -26.15
CA ASP A 88 1.64 8.19 -25.05
C ASP A 88 2.98 7.48 -25.25
N ASP A 89 4.08 8.12 -24.88
CA ASP A 89 5.39 7.51 -24.93
C ASP A 89 6.35 8.07 -23.87
N TYR A 90 7.28 7.24 -23.44
CA TYR A 90 8.40 7.65 -22.60
C TYR A 90 9.68 6.91 -22.95
N ALA A 91 10.79 7.50 -22.57
CA ALA A 91 12.11 6.89 -22.68
C ALA A 91 12.89 7.04 -21.36
N MET A 92 13.64 6.01 -21.04
CA MET A 92 14.64 6.04 -19.94
C MET A 92 15.98 5.55 -20.47
N MET A 93 17.06 6.12 -19.92
CA MET A 93 18.43 5.75 -20.23
C MET A 93 19.24 5.77 -18.95
N SER A 94 20.08 4.77 -18.75
CA SER A 94 20.83 4.63 -17.51
C SER A 94 22.26 4.16 -17.76
N TYR A 95 23.20 4.73 -17.03
CA TYR A 95 24.57 4.23 -16.90
C TYR A 95 24.78 3.81 -15.45
N PHE A 96 25.37 2.64 -15.24
CA PHE A 96 25.60 2.15 -13.89
C PHE A 96 26.94 1.45 -13.74
N GLY A 97 27.49 1.55 -12.55
CA GLY A 97 28.74 0.89 -12.18
C GLY A 97 28.71 0.40 -10.74
N ARG A 98 29.40 -0.68 -10.47
CA ARG A 98 29.59 -1.26 -9.16
C ARG A 98 31.02 -1.76 -8.97
N ILE A 99 31.56 -1.51 -7.80
CA ILE A 99 32.83 -2.06 -7.36
C ILE A 99 32.58 -2.78 -6.04
N ASN A 100 32.94 -4.06 -6.00
CA ASN A 100 32.97 -4.89 -4.80
C ASN A 100 34.42 -5.17 -4.43
N TYR A 101 34.75 -5.05 -3.16
CA TYR A 101 36.02 -5.43 -2.61
C TYR A 101 35.83 -6.28 -1.35
N ASP A 102 36.49 -7.43 -1.35
CA ASP A 102 36.52 -8.34 -0.20
C ASP A 102 37.98 -8.64 0.13
N TYR A 103 38.37 -8.37 1.37
CA TYR A 103 39.66 -8.74 1.90
C TYR A 103 39.55 -9.98 2.81
N ALA A 104 40.04 -11.11 2.31
CA ALA A 104 40.13 -12.37 3.03
C ALA A 104 38.80 -12.86 3.64
N GLY A 105 37.65 -12.45 3.09
CA GLY A 105 36.32 -12.76 3.63
C GLY A 105 35.96 -12.00 4.92
N LYS A 106 36.83 -11.08 5.38
CA LYS A 106 36.68 -10.34 6.64
C LYS A 106 36.06 -8.97 6.46
N TYR A 107 36.63 -8.17 5.56
CA TYR A 107 36.19 -6.79 5.28
C TYR A 107 35.61 -6.74 3.90
N LEU A 108 34.32 -6.37 3.83
CA LEU A 108 33.56 -6.31 2.60
C LEU A 108 33.15 -4.87 2.34
N LEU A 109 33.45 -4.36 1.16
CA LEU A 109 33.09 -3.01 0.73
C LEU A 109 32.40 -3.09 -0.62
N GLU A 110 31.36 -2.29 -0.79
CA GLU A 110 30.67 -2.13 -2.07
C GLU A 110 30.38 -0.65 -2.32
N ALA A 111 30.62 -0.22 -3.55
CA ALA A 111 30.21 1.09 -4.03
C ALA A 111 29.47 0.94 -5.35
N ASN A 112 28.29 1.55 -5.43
CA ASN A 112 27.48 1.60 -6.64
C ASN A 112 27.21 3.06 -7.03
N VAL A 113 27.08 3.30 -8.33
CA VAL A 113 26.55 4.55 -8.87
C VAL A 113 25.66 4.24 -10.05
N ARG A 114 24.52 4.92 -10.10
CA ARG A 114 23.59 4.90 -11.23
C ARG A 114 23.22 6.31 -11.64
N LEU A 115 23.33 6.58 -12.93
CA LEU A 115 22.91 7.82 -13.59
C LEU A 115 21.70 7.48 -14.44
N ASP A 116 20.52 7.97 -14.08
CA ASP A 116 19.27 7.70 -14.77
C ASP A 116 18.72 8.96 -15.43
N GLY A 117 18.43 8.89 -16.72
CA GLY A 117 17.77 9.93 -17.49
C GLY A 117 16.32 9.51 -17.83
N SER A 118 15.35 10.40 -17.62
CA SER A 118 13.93 10.17 -17.92
C SER A 118 13.35 11.28 -18.78
N SER A 119 12.63 10.91 -19.84
CA SER A 119 11.89 11.85 -20.69
C SER A 119 10.69 12.49 -20.00
N ARG A 120 10.27 11.94 -18.84
CA ARG A 120 9.17 12.47 -18.02
C ARG A 120 9.48 13.81 -17.38
N PHE A 121 10.74 14.26 -17.43
CA PHE A 121 11.19 15.55 -16.94
C PHE A 121 11.61 16.48 -18.08
N ALA A 122 11.54 17.78 -17.84
CA ALA A 122 11.99 18.79 -18.78
C ALA A 122 13.49 18.67 -19.09
N PRO A 123 13.97 19.08 -20.27
CA PRO A 123 15.38 19.24 -20.53
C PRO A 123 16.08 20.05 -19.42
N GLY A 124 17.20 19.54 -18.91
CA GLY A 124 17.90 20.09 -17.74
C GLY A 124 17.62 19.38 -16.42
N ASN A 125 16.44 18.75 -16.26
CA ASN A 125 16.06 18.01 -15.05
C ASN A 125 15.93 16.50 -15.26
N ARG A 126 16.26 16.01 -16.46
CA ARG A 126 16.09 14.59 -16.84
C ARG A 126 16.99 13.65 -16.06
N TRP A 127 18.19 14.06 -15.71
CA TRP A 127 19.21 13.20 -15.13
C TRP A 127 19.22 13.24 -13.61
N GLY A 128 19.17 12.06 -12.99
CA GLY A 128 19.38 11.85 -11.57
C GLY A 128 20.60 10.99 -11.30
N THR A 129 21.33 11.27 -10.22
CA THR A 129 22.49 10.49 -9.76
C THR A 129 22.13 9.79 -8.46
N PHE A 130 22.33 8.47 -8.42
CA PHE A 130 21.93 7.58 -7.33
C PHE A 130 23.11 6.72 -6.88
N PRO A 131 23.99 7.27 -5.99
CA PRO A 131 25.09 6.53 -5.40
C PRO A 131 24.60 5.66 -4.22
N SER A 132 25.33 4.57 -3.95
CA SER A 132 25.20 3.81 -2.71
C SER A 132 26.56 3.22 -2.29
N PHE A 133 26.75 3.07 -0.98
CA PHE A 133 27.93 2.50 -0.35
C PHE A 133 27.52 1.53 0.74
N SER A 134 28.20 0.41 0.84
CA SER A 134 28.06 -0.49 1.97
C SER A 134 29.41 -1.01 2.45
N ALA A 135 29.49 -1.26 3.73
CA ALA A 135 30.64 -1.87 4.38
C ALA A 135 30.16 -2.96 5.35
N ALA A 136 30.89 -4.04 5.42
CA ALA A 136 30.64 -5.06 6.43
C ALA A 136 31.98 -5.61 6.97
N TRP A 137 31.95 -5.92 8.26
CA TRP A 137 33.05 -6.55 8.96
C TRP A 137 32.59 -7.89 9.56
N ARG A 138 33.16 -8.98 9.08
CA ARG A 138 32.91 -10.30 9.62
C ARG A 138 33.90 -10.55 10.76
N ILE A 139 33.52 -10.12 11.96
CA ILE A 139 34.34 -10.17 13.17
C ILE A 139 34.70 -11.60 13.54
N SER A 140 33.79 -12.55 13.26
CA SER A 140 34.01 -13.97 13.49
C SER A 140 35.17 -14.58 12.69
N GLU A 141 35.67 -13.91 11.68
CA GLU A 141 36.86 -14.35 10.91
C GLU A 141 38.19 -13.79 11.45
N GLU A 142 38.14 -12.99 12.52
CA GLU A 142 39.34 -12.47 13.16
C GLU A 142 39.99 -13.50 14.10
N ALA A 143 41.33 -13.47 14.21
CA ALA A 143 42.07 -14.42 15.03
C ALA A 143 41.66 -14.37 16.53
N PHE A 144 41.32 -13.20 17.03
CA PHE A 144 40.87 -13.04 18.42
C PHE A 144 39.49 -13.69 18.71
N TRP A 145 38.72 -14.03 17.67
CA TRP A 145 37.39 -14.64 17.79
C TRP A 145 37.43 -16.17 17.89
N GLU A 146 38.58 -16.80 17.65
CA GLU A 146 38.73 -18.27 17.53
C GLU A 146 38.12 -19.01 18.70
N ASN A 147 38.31 -18.54 19.92
CA ASN A 147 37.77 -19.14 21.14
C ASN A 147 36.24 -19.03 21.27
N LEU A 148 35.63 -18.07 20.56
CA LEU A 148 34.19 -17.86 20.57
C LEU A 148 33.46 -18.58 19.44
N LYS A 149 34.17 -19.03 18.39
CA LYS A 149 33.58 -19.74 17.24
C LYS A 149 32.72 -20.93 17.58
N PRO A 150 33.01 -21.78 18.61
CA PRO A 150 32.13 -22.89 18.98
C PRO A 150 30.74 -22.45 19.45
N VAL A 151 30.60 -21.23 19.92
CA VAL A 151 29.33 -20.64 20.41
C VAL A 151 28.74 -19.66 19.38
N VAL A 152 29.58 -18.78 18.84
CA VAL A 152 29.21 -17.75 17.85
C VAL A 152 30.02 -17.98 16.59
N ASP A 153 29.48 -18.81 15.71
CA ASP A 153 30.14 -19.25 14.47
C ASP A 153 30.16 -18.19 13.37
N ASN A 154 29.21 -17.24 13.40
CA ASN A 154 29.26 -16.06 12.56
C ASN A 154 28.80 -14.83 13.34
N PHE A 155 29.61 -13.76 13.27
CA PHE A 155 29.29 -12.44 13.79
C PHE A 155 29.72 -11.38 12.79
N LYS A 156 28.75 -10.69 12.19
CA LYS A 156 28.99 -9.73 11.13
C LYS A 156 28.20 -8.46 11.38
N ILE A 157 28.86 -7.31 11.32
CA ILE A 157 28.24 -5.99 11.38
C ILE A 157 28.22 -5.42 9.96
N ARG A 158 27.11 -4.76 9.63
CA ARG A 158 26.87 -4.12 8.32
C ARG A 158 26.47 -2.66 8.51
N ALA A 159 26.91 -1.81 7.60
CA ALA A 159 26.44 -0.44 7.48
C ALA A 159 26.27 -0.10 6.00
N SER A 160 25.19 0.55 5.65
CA SER A 160 24.99 1.04 4.29
C SER A 160 24.33 2.41 4.25
N TRP A 161 24.62 3.13 3.20
CA TRP A 161 23.90 4.34 2.80
C TRP A 161 23.66 4.28 1.30
N GLY A 162 22.47 4.68 0.87
CA GLY A 162 22.16 4.73 -0.55
C GLY A 162 21.09 5.76 -0.87
N ARG A 163 21.16 6.29 -2.09
CA ARG A 163 20.13 7.17 -2.66
C ARG A 163 19.41 6.45 -3.79
N LEU A 164 18.09 6.48 -3.74
CA LEU A 164 17.17 5.98 -4.77
C LEU A 164 16.44 7.15 -5.43
N GLY A 165 16.04 6.97 -6.69
CA GLY A 165 15.25 7.92 -7.44
C GLY A 165 13.88 7.36 -7.82
N ASN A 166 12.86 8.24 -7.86
CA ASN A 166 11.54 7.93 -8.39
C ASN A 166 11.13 9.00 -9.41
N ASN A 167 10.64 8.56 -10.58
CA ASN A 167 10.12 9.40 -11.66
C ASN A 167 8.63 9.15 -11.90
N GLY A 168 7.87 8.79 -10.87
CA GLY A 168 6.46 8.41 -10.92
C GLY A 168 5.50 9.56 -11.23
N ILE A 169 5.67 10.22 -12.38
CA ILE A 169 4.78 11.27 -12.91
C ILE A 169 4.28 10.90 -14.30
N GLY A 170 3.27 11.61 -14.78
CA GLY A 170 2.82 11.49 -16.18
C GLY A 170 3.91 11.88 -17.18
N ASN A 171 3.85 11.29 -18.37
CA ASN A 171 4.91 11.45 -19.37
C ASN A 171 5.10 12.90 -19.85
N TYR A 172 4.07 13.74 -19.70
CA TYR A 172 4.06 15.13 -20.17
C TYR A 172 3.69 16.15 -19.08
N ASP A 173 3.70 15.80 -17.80
CA ASP A 173 3.32 16.69 -16.69
C ASP A 173 4.20 17.95 -16.55
N TRP A 174 5.38 17.95 -17.17
CA TRP A 174 6.28 19.11 -17.15
C TRP A 174 5.95 20.21 -18.17
N GLN A 175 5.05 19.93 -19.14
CA GLN A 175 4.69 20.87 -20.22
C GLN A 175 3.20 21.21 -20.20
N ASN A 176 2.83 22.30 -20.89
CA ASN A 176 1.43 22.66 -21.06
C ASN A 176 0.72 21.63 -21.93
N VAL A 177 -0.45 21.20 -21.48
CA VAL A 177 -1.36 20.34 -22.22
C VAL A 177 -2.60 21.13 -22.60
N TYR A 178 -3.04 20.96 -23.84
CA TYR A 178 -4.18 21.65 -24.40
C TYR A 178 -5.28 20.64 -24.75
N SER A 179 -6.52 21.04 -24.53
CA SER A 179 -7.69 20.29 -24.97
C SER A 179 -8.53 21.13 -25.92
N PRO A 180 -9.17 20.52 -26.91
CA PRO A 180 -10.16 21.21 -27.73
C PRO A 180 -11.29 21.75 -26.88
N ALA A 181 -11.73 22.96 -27.17
CA ALA A 181 -12.89 23.57 -26.56
C ALA A 181 -13.67 24.38 -27.60
N ASN A 182 -14.98 24.31 -27.52
CA ASN A 182 -15.85 25.12 -28.32
C ASN A 182 -16.14 26.42 -27.59
N THR A 183 -16.08 27.55 -28.29
CA THR A 183 -16.51 28.86 -27.80
C THR A 183 -17.50 29.45 -28.77
N SER A 184 -18.33 30.39 -28.34
CA SER A 184 -19.29 31.05 -29.18
C SER A 184 -18.85 32.52 -29.40
N PHE A 185 -18.79 32.94 -30.64
CA PHE A 185 -18.64 34.33 -31.06
C PHE A 185 -19.88 34.74 -31.86
N GLY A 186 -20.77 35.49 -31.21
CA GLY A 186 -22.11 35.77 -31.77
C GLY A 186 -22.90 34.46 -31.87
N ASP A 187 -23.48 34.22 -33.05
CA ASP A 187 -24.30 33.02 -33.33
C ASP A 187 -23.49 31.81 -33.86
N ALA A 188 -22.16 31.92 -33.93
CA ALA A 188 -21.30 30.86 -34.48
C ALA A 188 -20.46 30.19 -33.40
N ILE A 189 -20.49 28.85 -33.41
CA ILE A 189 -19.59 28.02 -32.59
C ILE A 189 -18.23 27.95 -33.28
N GLN A 190 -17.20 28.39 -32.57
CA GLN A 190 -15.80 28.29 -33.03
C GLN A 190 -15.04 27.25 -32.22
N GLN A 191 -14.24 26.46 -32.91
CA GLN A 191 -13.32 25.52 -32.25
C GLN A 191 -12.05 26.25 -31.81
N GLY A 192 -11.71 26.10 -30.57
CA GLY A 192 -10.49 26.60 -29.96
C GLY A 192 -9.75 25.54 -29.17
N VAL A 193 -8.73 25.94 -28.48
CA VAL A 193 -8.00 25.13 -27.53
C VAL A 193 -7.82 25.89 -26.24
N TRP A 194 -7.83 25.18 -25.11
CA TRP A 194 -7.58 25.81 -23.81
C TRP A 194 -6.58 24.96 -23.01
N THR A 195 -5.89 25.58 -22.09
CA THR A 195 -4.95 24.91 -21.19
C THR A 195 -5.71 24.16 -20.12
N THR A 196 -5.42 22.88 -19.93
CA THR A 196 -6.12 22.04 -18.93
C THR A 196 -5.37 21.91 -17.62
N ALA A 197 -4.05 22.17 -17.60
CA ALA A 197 -3.20 22.02 -16.44
C ALA A 197 -2.12 23.09 -16.41
N ILE A 198 -1.63 23.43 -15.23
CA ILE A 198 -0.48 24.30 -15.06
C ILE A 198 0.80 23.46 -15.20
N ALA A 199 1.65 23.79 -16.15
CA ALA A 199 2.93 23.15 -16.34
C ALA A 199 3.95 23.50 -15.27
N ASN A 200 4.81 22.55 -14.90
CA ASN A 200 5.97 22.80 -14.06
C ASN A 200 7.25 22.24 -14.69
N ARG A 201 8.04 23.11 -15.31
CA ARG A 201 9.31 22.72 -15.96
C ARG A 201 10.45 22.43 -14.97
N ASN A 202 10.27 22.78 -13.69
CA ASN A 202 11.27 22.57 -12.65
C ASN A 202 11.13 21.23 -11.94
N ILE A 203 10.13 20.43 -12.32
CA ILE A 203 9.93 19.11 -11.75
C ILE A 203 11.13 18.20 -12.02
N SER A 204 11.55 17.46 -11.01
CA SER A 204 12.72 16.58 -11.05
C SER A 204 12.48 15.29 -10.26
N TRP A 205 13.48 14.44 -10.20
CA TRP A 205 13.45 13.19 -9.47
C TRP A 205 13.10 13.37 -7.99
N GLU A 206 12.13 12.62 -7.49
CA GLU A 206 11.98 12.37 -6.06
C GLU A 206 13.15 11.52 -5.59
N LYS A 207 13.71 11.82 -4.43
CA LYS A 207 14.89 11.13 -3.91
C LYS A 207 14.62 10.55 -2.54
N THR A 208 15.12 9.34 -2.33
CA THR A 208 15.07 8.67 -1.03
C THR A 208 16.47 8.32 -0.58
N ASP A 209 16.90 8.90 0.53
CA ASP A 209 18.14 8.55 1.22
C ASP A 209 17.84 7.51 2.30
N VAL A 210 18.58 6.41 2.29
CA VAL A 210 18.45 5.32 3.25
C VAL A 210 19.78 5.12 3.96
N VAL A 211 19.75 5.11 5.28
CA VAL A 211 20.84 4.62 6.14
C VAL A 211 20.35 3.34 6.79
N ASP A 212 21.16 2.33 6.76
CA ASP A 212 20.90 1.02 7.35
C ASP A 212 22.10 0.53 8.16
N LEU A 213 21.84 -0.01 9.37
CA LEU A 213 22.82 -0.63 10.25
C LEU A 213 22.33 -2.02 10.60
N GLY A 214 23.09 -3.03 10.24
CA GLY A 214 22.69 -4.43 10.39
C GLY A 214 23.68 -5.27 11.20
N LEU A 215 23.15 -6.30 11.81
CA LEU A 215 23.88 -7.30 12.58
C LEU A 215 23.42 -8.69 12.18
N ASP A 216 24.35 -9.56 11.76
CA ASP A 216 24.10 -10.99 11.49
C ASP A 216 24.87 -11.84 12.50
N VAL A 217 24.15 -12.73 13.19
CA VAL A 217 24.72 -13.61 14.21
C VAL A 217 24.24 -15.04 14.00
N ASN A 218 25.18 -15.99 13.96
CA ASN A 218 24.85 -17.41 14.02
C ASN A 218 25.42 -18.00 15.33
N LEU A 219 24.57 -18.75 16.03
CA LEU A 219 24.88 -19.34 17.33
C LEU A 219 24.72 -20.85 17.26
N PHE A 220 25.71 -21.55 17.83
CA PHE A 220 25.70 -23.03 18.02
C PHE A 220 25.44 -23.82 16.72
N GLY A 221 25.68 -23.23 15.55
CA GLY A 221 25.37 -23.80 14.24
C GLY A 221 23.88 -24.05 13.94
N ASN A 222 22.98 -23.60 14.82
CA ASN A 222 21.55 -23.91 14.72
C ASN A 222 20.64 -22.66 14.77
N LEU A 223 21.09 -21.56 15.36
CA LEU A 223 20.32 -20.34 15.55
C LEU A 223 20.94 -19.21 14.73
N SER A 224 20.19 -18.68 13.77
CA SER A 224 20.56 -17.52 12.98
C SER A 224 19.69 -16.33 13.38
N LEU A 225 20.32 -15.19 13.66
CA LEU A 225 19.68 -13.94 14.04
C LEU A 225 20.14 -12.85 13.09
N THR A 226 19.20 -12.04 12.62
CA THR A 226 19.48 -10.83 11.87
C THR A 226 18.71 -9.68 12.50
N PHE A 227 19.35 -8.53 12.65
CA PHE A 227 18.75 -7.32 13.14
C PHE A 227 19.22 -6.15 12.28
N ASP A 228 18.28 -5.33 11.83
CA ASP A 228 18.54 -4.13 11.04
C ASP A 228 17.82 -2.93 11.65
N TYR A 229 18.49 -1.81 11.72
CA TYR A 229 17.92 -0.50 12.00
C TYR A 229 18.06 0.36 10.75
N TYR A 230 16.95 0.94 10.29
CA TYR A 230 16.95 1.80 9.13
C TYR A 230 16.35 3.19 9.41
N ASN A 231 16.83 4.17 8.65
CA ASN A 231 16.26 5.50 8.57
C ASN A 231 16.20 5.91 7.10
N LYS A 232 14.99 5.98 6.57
CA LYS A 232 14.66 6.29 5.19
C LYS A 232 14.01 7.67 5.13
N LEU A 233 14.65 8.63 4.45
CA LEU A 233 14.15 9.97 4.21
C LEU A 233 13.85 10.16 2.73
N THR A 234 12.57 10.24 2.38
CA THR A 234 12.11 10.63 1.04
C THR A 234 11.90 12.14 1.01
N HIS A 235 12.50 12.81 0.03
CA HIS A 235 12.39 14.26 -0.13
C HIS A 235 12.13 14.63 -1.59
N GLY A 236 11.53 15.82 -1.79
CA GLY A 236 11.06 16.22 -3.11
C GLY A 236 9.97 15.28 -3.64
N ILE A 237 9.06 14.86 -2.76
CA ILE A 237 7.96 13.97 -3.13
C ILE A 237 7.14 14.60 -4.23
N LEU A 238 6.84 13.79 -5.24
CA LEU A 238 6.08 14.17 -6.42
C LEU A 238 4.58 14.09 -6.11
N TYR A 239 3.92 15.23 -6.02
CA TYR A 239 2.47 15.27 -5.82
C TYR A 239 1.83 16.50 -6.49
N ARG A 240 0.52 16.44 -6.72
CA ARG A 240 -0.25 17.57 -7.26
C ARG A 240 -0.61 18.53 -6.15
N ASN A 241 -0.01 19.72 -6.17
CA ASN A 241 -0.25 20.73 -5.14
C ASN A 241 -1.59 21.44 -5.42
N PRO A 242 -2.60 21.31 -4.54
CA PRO A 242 -3.90 21.95 -4.73
C PRO A 242 -3.76 23.46 -4.98
N ILE A 243 -4.52 23.95 -5.91
CA ILE A 243 -4.56 25.38 -6.27
C ILE A 243 -5.96 25.94 -6.04
N PRO A 244 -6.09 27.23 -5.68
CA PRO A 244 -7.39 27.86 -5.48
C PRO A 244 -8.26 27.81 -6.75
N TYR A 245 -9.55 27.65 -6.58
CA TYR A 245 -10.54 27.57 -7.67
C TYR A 245 -10.56 28.80 -8.57
N VAL A 246 -10.11 29.95 -8.09
CA VAL A 246 -9.99 31.21 -8.86
C VAL A 246 -9.10 31.06 -10.11
N ASN A 247 -8.25 30.01 -10.16
CA ASN A 247 -7.42 29.69 -11.33
C ASN A 247 -8.21 29.05 -12.50
N GLY A 248 -9.54 29.09 -12.48
CA GLY A 248 -10.39 28.68 -13.60
C GLY A 248 -10.55 27.16 -13.76
N GLY A 249 -10.42 26.38 -12.70
CA GLY A 249 -10.59 24.91 -12.71
C GLY A 249 -9.46 24.15 -13.40
N LEU A 250 -8.29 24.76 -13.59
CA LEU A 250 -7.10 24.09 -14.11
C LEU A 250 -6.65 22.97 -13.17
N ALA A 251 -6.14 21.89 -13.74
CA ALA A 251 -5.52 20.85 -12.95
C ALA A 251 -4.27 21.37 -12.22
N ALA A 252 -4.14 20.99 -10.95
CA ALA A 252 -3.02 21.38 -10.12
C ALA A 252 -1.67 20.89 -10.70
N PRO A 253 -0.61 21.71 -10.65
CA PRO A 253 0.70 21.33 -11.14
C PRO A 253 1.31 20.23 -10.28
N MET A 254 2.08 19.36 -10.91
CA MET A 254 2.96 18.43 -10.22
C MET A 254 4.16 19.18 -9.65
N VAL A 255 4.52 18.96 -8.39
CA VAL A 255 5.63 19.63 -7.71
C VAL A 255 6.47 18.64 -6.91
N ASN A 256 7.75 19.01 -6.65
CA ASN A 256 8.63 18.34 -5.70
C ASN A 256 8.58 19.11 -4.37
N SER A 257 7.82 18.65 -3.38
CA SER A 257 7.65 19.48 -2.19
C SER A 257 7.80 18.73 -0.87
N ALA A 258 7.04 17.73 -0.60
CA ALA A 258 6.99 17.11 0.73
C ALA A 258 8.24 16.31 1.10
N LYS A 259 8.45 16.11 2.41
CA LYS A 259 9.44 15.20 2.98
C LYS A 259 8.77 14.24 3.95
N VAL A 260 9.07 12.96 3.80
CA VAL A 260 8.54 11.90 4.66
C VAL A 260 9.69 11.03 5.16
N ARG A 261 9.66 10.73 6.45
CA ARG A 261 10.61 9.84 7.09
C ARG A 261 9.93 8.54 7.50
N ASN A 262 10.56 7.42 7.14
CA ASN A 262 10.27 6.11 7.70
C ASN A 262 11.51 5.64 8.46
N ARG A 263 11.36 5.27 9.71
CA ARG A 263 12.43 4.71 10.52
C ARG A 263 11.91 3.55 11.34
N GLY A 264 12.77 2.59 11.56
CA GLY A 264 12.35 1.42 12.27
C GLY A 264 13.46 0.42 12.46
N PHE A 265 13.07 -0.76 12.90
CA PHE A 265 13.95 -1.91 12.97
C PHE A 265 13.25 -3.13 12.42
N GLU A 266 14.04 -4.03 11.88
CA GLU A 266 13.62 -5.33 11.40
C GLU A 266 14.45 -6.40 12.10
N PHE A 267 13.83 -7.54 12.37
CA PHE A 267 14.55 -8.68 12.92
C PHE A 267 14.05 -9.97 12.30
N SER A 268 14.95 -10.93 12.21
CA SER A 268 14.61 -12.33 11.95
C SER A 268 15.40 -13.25 12.86
N ALA A 269 14.76 -14.36 13.25
CA ALA A 269 15.40 -15.43 13.99
C ALA A 269 14.96 -16.76 13.39
N SER A 270 15.92 -17.64 13.11
CA SER A 270 15.69 -18.99 12.59
C SER A 270 16.45 -20.02 13.40
N TYR A 271 15.75 -21.01 13.92
CA TYR A 271 16.34 -22.11 14.67
C TYR A 271 16.06 -23.43 13.96
N ASN A 272 17.11 -24.17 13.62
CA ASN A 272 17.04 -25.45 12.93
C ASN A 272 17.83 -26.51 13.68
N LYS A 273 17.20 -27.60 14.12
CA LYS A 273 17.87 -28.65 14.86
C LYS A 273 17.21 -30.01 14.66
N MET A 274 18.04 -31.05 14.58
CA MET A 274 17.62 -32.46 14.71
C MET A 274 17.72 -32.90 16.17
N LEU A 275 16.61 -33.34 16.73
CA LEU A 275 16.48 -33.87 18.10
C LEU A 275 16.15 -35.37 18.01
N GLY A 276 17.17 -36.20 17.81
CA GLY A 276 16.96 -37.59 17.43
C GLY A 276 16.26 -37.69 16.07
N ASP A 277 15.10 -38.36 16.02
CA ASP A 277 14.29 -38.49 14.79
C ASP A 277 13.41 -37.24 14.50
N LEU A 278 13.35 -36.28 15.42
CA LEU A 278 12.56 -35.08 15.26
C LEU A 278 13.39 -33.96 14.66
N GLY A 279 13.06 -33.55 13.45
CA GLY A 279 13.55 -32.32 12.85
C GLY A 279 12.64 -31.14 13.25
N LEU A 280 13.24 -30.10 13.82
CA LEU A 280 12.58 -28.87 14.24
C LEU A 280 13.18 -27.71 13.47
N SER A 281 12.32 -26.92 12.79
CA SER A 281 12.66 -25.63 12.20
C SER A 281 11.62 -24.60 12.63
N VAL A 282 12.07 -23.54 13.27
CA VAL A 282 11.23 -22.41 13.70
C VAL A 282 11.85 -21.15 13.15
N SER A 283 11.04 -20.32 12.50
CA SER A 283 11.45 -18.99 12.09
C SER A 283 10.44 -17.95 12.54
N VAL A 284 10.94 -16.80 12.95
CA VAL A 284 10.15 -15.61 13.27
C VAL A 284 10.80 -14.39 12.64
N ASN A 285 9.99 -13.45 12.19
CA ASN A 285 10.44 -12.15 11.70
C ASN A 285 9.47 -11.09 12.16
N GLY A 286 9.95 -9.86 12.21
CA GLY A 286 9.13 -8.71 12.53
C GLY A 286 9.79 -7.41 12.09
N ALA A 287 8.96 -6.44 11.80
CA ALA A 287 9.37 -5.09 11.43
C ALA A 287 8.53 -4.07 12.19
N TYR A 288 9.20 -3.13 12.84
CA TYR A 288 8.59 -1.94 13.40
C TYR A 288 8.90 -0.75 12.50
N ASN A 289 7.89 -0.05 12.04
CA ASN A 289 8.04 1.13 11.20
C ASN A 289 7.27 2.31 11.76
N ARG A 290 7.92 3.46 11.84
CA ARG A 290 7.29 4.73 12.16
C ARG A 290 7.40 5.68 10.98
N ASN A 291 6.26 5.94 10.35
CA ASN A 291 6.10 6.92 9.28
C ASN A 291 5.86 8.31 9.88
N LYS A 292 6.46 9.36 9.28
CA LYS A 292 6.28 10.75 9.72
C LYS A 292 6.48 11.72 8.55
N ILE A 293 5.53 12.60 8.33
CA ILE A 293 5.69 13.77 7.46
C ILE A 293 6.59 14.76 8.19
N ILE A 294 7.71 15.15 7.56
CA ILE A 294 8.70 16.07 8.15
C ILE A 294 8.49 17.49 7.67
N ASP A 295 8.08 17.64 6.40
CA ASP A 295 7.87 18.94 5.77
C ASP A 295 6.73 18.79 4.75
N TYR A 296 5.72 19.61 4.87
CA TYR A 296 4.58 19.64 3.98
C TYR A 296 4.16 21.09 3.76
N LYS A 297 4.30 21.57 2.54
CA LYS A 297 3.98 22.96 2.18
C LYS A 297 2.50 23.12 1.84
N GLY A 298 1.67 23.06 2.84
CA GLY A 298 0.23 23.24 2.70
C GLY A 298 -0.43 23.22 4.07
N ASP A 299 -1.64 23.74 4.12
CA ASP A 299 -2.54 23.48 5.23
C ASP A 299 -2.97 22.00 5.23
N TYR A 300 -3.92 21.61 6.04
CA TYR A 300 -4.45 20.28 6.03
C TYR A 300 -4.97 19.90 4.63
N LEU A 301 -4.37 18.86 4.02
CA LEU A 301 -4.91 18.25 2.81
C LEU A 301 -5.81 17.09 3.21
N GLU A 302 -7.11 17.34 3.21
CA GLU A 302 -8.10 16.31 3.52
C GLU A 302 -8.23 15.34 2.35
N THR A 303 -8.01 14.05 2.62
CA THR A 303 -8.20 12.98 1.66
C THR A 303 -9.33 12.07 2.17
N ASN A 304 -10.33 11.77 1.37
CA ASN A 304 -11.47 10.92 1.74
C ASN A 304 -12.31 11.40 2.94
N GLY A 305 -12.28 12.69 3.29
CA GLY A 305 -13.05 13.28 4.38
C GLY A 305 -12.62 12.91 5.81
N ALA A 306 -11.99 11.76 6.01
CA ALA A 306 -11.59 11.26 7.33
C ALA A 306 -10.08 11.34 7.60
N THR A 307 -9.25 11.58 6.58
CA THR A 307 -7.80 11.57 6.71
C THR A 307 -7.17 12.87 6.24
N VAL A 308 -6.06 13.24 6.88
CA VAL A 308 -5.29 14.44 6.55
C VAL A 308 -3.81 14.14 6.39
N TRP A 309 -3.15 15.01 5.64
CA TRP A 309 -1.69 15.09 5.58
C TRP A 309 -1.27 16.34 6.34
N THR A 310 -0.51 16.15 7.40
CA THR A 310 0.00 17.25 8.21
C THR A 310 1.36 16.91 8.81
N GLU A 311 2.16 17.92 9.07
CA GLU A 311 3.50 17.75 9.64
C GLU A 311 3.46 17.05 10.99
N ASN A 312 4.52 16.33 11.28
CA ASN A 312 4.73 15.57 12.51
C ASN A 312 3.80 14.37 12.69
N GLN A 313 2.91 14.06 11.74
CA GLN A 313 2.01 12.91 11.74
C GLN A 313 2.37 11.89 10.65
N PRO A 314 1.91 10.64 10.75
CA PRO A 314 2.00 9.69 9.64
C PRO A 314 1.12 10.13 8.47
N ILE A 315 1.46 9.65 7.27
CA ILE A 315 0.64 9.85 6.06
C ILE A 315 -0.75 9.27 6.30
N GLY A 316 -1.80 10.04 5.95
CA GLY A 316 -3.19 9.60 6.07
C GLY A 316 -3.68 9.54 7.51
N LYS A 317 -3.13 10.38 8.42
CA LYS A 317 -3.60 10.48 9.80
C LYS A 317 -5.09 10.77 9.83
N PHE A 318 -5.85 10.07 10.67
CA PHE A 318 -7.28 10.34 10.83
C PHE A 318 -7.48 11.68 11.53
N TYR A 319 -8.39 12.50 10.96
CA TYR A 319 -8.80 13.80 11.48
C TYR A 319 -10.31 13.80 11.60
N ILE A 320 -10.79 13.46 12.80
CA ILE A 320 -12.16 13.00 13.06
C ILE A 320 -12.71 13.62 14.34
N ARG A 321 -14.04 13.70 14.43
CA ARG A 321 -14.74 14.12 15.65
C ARG A 321 -14.68 13.01 16.70
N GLU A 322 -14.74 13.35 17.96
CA GLU A 322 -14.93 12.40 19.05
C GLU A 322 -16.40 12.37 19.46
N VAL A 323 -16.98 11.17 19.49
CA VAL A 323 -18.30 10.96 20.07
C VAL A 323 -18.19 11.10 21.60
N ASP A 324 -19.03 11.94 22.20
CA ASP A 324 -19.13 12.05 23.65
C ASP A 324 -20.08 10.94 24.17
N HIS A 325 -21.34 10.99 23.76
CA HIS A 325 -22.34 9.96 24.10
C HIS A 325 -23.53 10.01 23.13
N ILE A 326 -24.48 9.11 23.32
CA ILE A 326 -25.80 9.13 22.65
C ILE A 326 -26.75 9.96 23.52
N VAL A 327 -27.33 11.01 22.93
CA VAL A 327 -28.33 11.87 23.60
C VAL A 327 -29.49 11.03 24.10
N GLN A 328 -29.82 11.14 25.39
CA GLN A 328 -30.88 10.35 26.01
C GLN A 328 -32.22 11.08 26.06
N ASP A 329 -32.20 12.39 26.25
CA ASP A 329 -33.38 13.21 26.48
C ASP A 329 -33.33 14.53 25.69
N LYS A 330 -34.50 15.00 25.27
CA LYS A 330 -34.63 16.30 24.62
C LYS A 330 -34.24 17.45 25.55
N ALA A 331 -34.50 17.32 26.86
CA ALA A 331 -34.19 18.35 27.86
C ALA A 331 -32.69 18.64 27.93
N GLU A 332 -31.83 17.65 27.71
CA GLU A 332 -30.38 17.82 27.63
C GLU A 332 -29.99 18.80 26.50
N ILE A 333 -30.51 18.57 25.30
CA ILE A 333 -30.22 19.42 24.15
C ILE A 333 -30.86 20.79 24.28
N ASP A 334 -32.08 20.88 24.83
CA ASP A 334 -32.75 22.17 25.07
C ASP A 334 -31.93 23.02 26.06
N LYS A 335 -31.33 22.42 27.06
CA LYS A 335 -30.40 23.07 27.98
C LYS A 335 -29.16 23.62 27.25
N LEU A 336 -28.46 22.80 26.46
CA LEU A 336 -27.30 23.24 25.68
C LEU A 336 -27.66 24.41 24.75
N VAL A 337 -28.79 24.33 24.04
CA VAL A 337 -29.25 25.44 23.19
C VAL A 337 -29.54 26.69 23.99
N SER A 338 -30.14 26.60 25.18
CA SER A 338 -30.39 27.74 26.05
C SER A 338 -29.09 28.39 26.56
N GLU A 339 -28.00 27.61 26.66
CA GLU A 339 -26.66 28.07 27.01
C GLU A 339 -25.87 28.63 25.80
N GLY A 340 -26.49 28.70 24.61
CA GLY A 340 -25.93 29.28 23.40
C GLY A 340 -25.17 28.32 22.50
N TRP A 341 -25.31 27.01 22.70
CA TRP A 341 -24.67 25.99 21.84
C TRP A 341 -25.30 25.93 20.47
N THR A 342 -24.46 25.68 19.45
CA THR A 342 -24.87 25.45 18.05
C THR A 342 -24.26 24.15 17.54
N PHE A 343 -24.89 23.54 16.53
CA PHE A 343 -24.55 22.22 16.04
C PHE A 343 -24.52 22.17 14.51
N SER A 344 -23.53 21.52 13.95
CA SER A 344 -23.38 21.27 12.52
C SER A 344 -23.20 19.75 12.28
N PRO A 345 -23.92 19.17 11.29
CA PRO A 345 -24.79 19.80 10.29
C PRO A 345 -26.14 20.25 10.84
N SER A 346 -26.62 19.69 11.95
CA SER A 346 -27.90 20.02 12.54
C SER A 346 -27.94 19.66 14.02
N ARG A 347 -28.91 20.21 14.75
CA ARG A 347 -29.19 19.91 16.14
C ARG A 347 -29.46 18.41 16.35
N PRO A 348 -28.77 17.73 17.31
CA PRO A 348 -29.05 16.35 17.64
C PRO A 348 -30.42 16.17 18.33
N GLU A 349 -30.98 14.99 18.22
CA GLU A 349 -32.21 14.56 18.88
C GLU A 349 -31.94 13.34 19.79
N PRO A 350 -32.86 12.94 20.67
CA PRO A 350 -32.72 11.71 21.44
C PRO A 350 -32.42 10.51 20.53
N GLY A 351 -31.34 9.79 20.85
CA GLY A 351 -30.80 8.71 20.04
C GLY A 351 -29.67 9.10 19.07
N ASP A 352 -29.40 10.39 18.87
CA ASP A 352 -28.28 10.84 18.05
C ASP A 352 -26.99 10.93 18.87
N PHE A 353 -25.86 10.91 18.18
CA PHE A 353 -24.58 11.24 18.79
C PHE A 353 -24.49 12.72 19.17
N LEU A 354 -24.01 12.99 20.37
CA LEU A 354 -23.41 14.26 20.74
C LEU A 354 -21.90 14.14 20.55
N TYR A 355 -21.30 15.07 19.81
CA TYR A 355 -19.86 15.14 19.62
C TYR A 355 -19.25 16.11 20.65
N LYS A 356 -17.99 15.91 21.00
CA LYS A 356 -17.27 16.78 21.93
C LYS A 356 -16.95 18.13 21.29
N ASP A 357 -17.15 19.20 22.07
CA ASP A 357 -16.62 20.52 21.79
C ASP A 357 -15.16 20.55 22.29
N LEU A 358 -14.21 20.44 21.38
CA LEU A 358 -12.78 20.33 21.71
C LEU A 358 -12.10 21.68 21.82
N ASN A 359 -12.66 22.72 21.21
CA ASN A 359 -12.11 24.08 21.25
C ASN A 359 -12.82 25.00 22.28
N ASN A 360 -13.88 24.51 22.93
CA ASN A 360 -14.68 25.17 23.95
C ASN A 360 -15.36 26.49 23.44
N ASP A 361 -15.76 26.52 22.17
CA ASP A 361 -16.45 27.68 21.59
C ASP A 361 -17.99 27.56 21.60
N LYS A 362 -18.51 26.49 22.20
CA LYS A 362 -19.94 26.11 22.25
C LYS A 362 -20.55 25.87 20.86
N ARG A 363 -19.73 25.52 19.91
CA ARG A 363 -20.15 25.22 18.57
C ARG A 363 -19.57 23.90 18.09
N ILE A 364 -20.39 22.87 17.97
CA ILE A 364 -19.94 21.59 17.44
C ILE A 364 -19.90 21.65 15.91
N ASP A 365 -18.69 21.76 15.36
CA ASP A 365 -18.46 21.82 13.91
C ASP A 365 -17.16 21.10 13.49
N ASP A 366 -16.65 21.39 12.29
CA ASP A 366 -15.43 20.75 11.79
C ASP A 366 -14.14 21.18 12.50
N LYS A 367 -14.19 22.21 13.35
CA LYS A 367 -13.05 22.62 14.18
C LYS A 367 -12.86 21.72 15.40
N ASP A 368 -13.85 20.88 15.72
CA ASP A 368 -13.80 19.90 16.80
C ASP A 368 -13.25 18.54 16.37
N ARG A 369 -12.60 18.50 15.23
CA ARG A 369 -11.88 17.31 14.80
C ARG A 369 -10.52 17.22 15.48
N VAL A 370 -10.07 16.00 15.76
CA VAL A 370 -8.78 15.69 16.40
C VAL A 370 -8.02 14.64 15.59
N LEU A 371 -6.69 14.72 15.68
CA LEU A 371 -5.81 13.71 15.08
C LEU A 371 -5.81 12.45 15.93
N LYS A 372 -6.41 11.36 15.45
CA LYS A 372 -6.59 10.10 16.19
C LYS A 372 -6.18 8.88 15.37
N GLY A 373 -5.96 7.76 16.03
CA GLY A 373 -5.69 6.45 15.40
C GLY A 373 -4.33 6.34 14.69
N GLN A 374 -4.06 5.16 14.16
CA GLN A 374 -2.83 4.79 13.46
C GLN A 374 -3.15 4.23 12.07
N PRO A 375 -3.04 5.03 11.00
CA PRO A 375 -3.47 4.64 9.65
C PRO A 375 -2.54 3.62 8.97
N LEU A 376 -1.29 3.52 9.42
CA LEU A 376 -0.30 2.60 8.90
C LEU A 376 0.14 1.65 10.00
N PRO A 377 0.29 0.35 9.73
CA PRO A 377 0.77 -0.60 10.73
C PRO A 377 2.07 -0.16 11.38
N LEU A 378 2.13 -0.18 12.71
CA LEU A 378 3.38 0.06 13.45
C LEU A 378 4.26 -1.17 13.47
N PHE A 379 3.67 -2.35 13.65
CA PHE A 379 4.40 -3.60 13.75
C PHE A 379 3.77 -4.65 12.82
N THR A 380 4.59 -5.24 11.96
CA THR A 380 4.23 -6.39 11.12
C THR A 380 5.12 -7.55 11.52
N PHE A 381 4.55 -8.74 11.62
CA PHE A 381 5.31 -9.91 12.03
C PHE A 381 4.80 -11.17 11.36
N GLY A 382 5.67 -12.17 11.30
CA GLY A 382 5.37 -13.46 10.77
C GLY A 382 6.27 -14.54 11.36
N GLY A 383 5.93 -15.77 11.08
CA GLY A 383 6.76 -16.90 11.52
C GLY A 383 6.26 -18.20 10.94
N SER A 384 7.11 -19.20 11.00
CA SER A 384 6.78 -20.55 10.60
C SER A 384 7.33 -21.58 11.60
N ILE A 385 6.61 -22.67 11.73
CA ILE A 385 7.04 -23.85 12.47
C ILE A 385 6.98 -25.03 11.50
N ALA A 386 8.10 -25.71 11.30
CA ALA A 386 8.17 -26.94 10.53
C ALA A 386 8.72 -28.06 11.43
N LEU A 387 7.99 -29.15 11.45
CA LEU A 387 8.37 -30.38 12.19
C LEU A 387 8.46 -31.54 11.22
N SER A 388 9.46 -32.38 11.37
CA SER A 388 9.55 -33.66 10.67
C SER A 388 9.83 -34.76 11.68
N TYR A 389 9.02 -35.80 11.69
CA TYR A 389 9.22 -36.93 12.55
C TYR A 389 8.99 -38.23 11.78
N LYS A 390 10.05 -38.97 11.52
CA LYS A 390 10.02 -40.18 10.67
C LYS A 390 9.41 -39.87 9.30
N ASN A 391 8.20 -40.32 9.05
CA ASN A 391 7.49 -40.15 7.79
C ASN A 391 6.45 -39.00 7.80
N PHE A 392 6.24 -38.37 8.94
CA PHE A 392 5.33 -37.24 9.09
C PHE A 392 6.08 -35.93 8.94
N ASP A 393 5.45 -34.99 8.31
CA ASP A 393 5.86 -33.57 8.27
C ASP A 393 4.68 -32.67 8.60
N PHE A 394 4.95 -31.63 9.38
CA PHE A 394 4.01 -30.60 9.77
C PHE A 394 4.61 -29.23 9.46
N ASN A 395 3.81 -28.34 8.90
CA ASN A 395 4.17 -26.95 8.69
C ASN A 395 3.02 -26.04 9.13
N ALA A 396 3.34 -24.97 9.83
CA ALA A 396 2.42 -23.89 10.12
C ALA A 396 3.07 -22.54 9.79
N LEU A 397 2.30 -21.64 9.17
CA LEU A 397 2.72 -20.29 8.82
C LEU A 397 1.79 -19.28 9.49
N PHE A 398 2.38 -18.28 10.14
CA PHE A 398 1.69 -17.21 10.84
C PHE A 398 2.03 -15.86 10.22
N THR A 399 1.06 -14.94 10.22
CA THR A 399 1.27 -13.54 9.86
C THR A 399 0.40 -12.66 10.76
N GLY A 400 0.86 -11.47 11.04
CA GLY A 400 0.10 -10.55 11.87
C GLY A 400 0.55 -9.11 11.72
N VAL A 401 -0.32 -8.23 12.17
CA VAL A 401 -0.14 -6.79 12.19
C VAL A 401 -0.61 -6.27 13.54
N ALA A 402 0.10 -5.30 14.11
CA ALA A 402 -0.32 -4.65 15.34
C ALA A 402 -0.13 -3.13 15.28
N GLY A 403 -0.96 -2.41 16.03
CA GLY A 403 -0.98 -0.96 16.05
C GLY A 403 -1.42 -0.39 14.69
N TRP A 404 -2.59 -0.81 14.23
CA TRP A 404 -3.17 -0.39 12.97
C TRP A 404 -4.67 -0.18 13.11
N ASP A 405 -5.14 1.00 12.73
CA ASP A 405 -6.56 1.34 12.75
C ASP A 405 -7.10 1.49 11.33
N ARG A 406 -8.35 1.10 11.14
CA ARG A 406 -9.12 1.27 9.90
C ARG A 406 -10.41 2.02 10.14
N TYR A 407 -10.78 2.82 9.16
CA TYR A 407 -12.00 3.61 9.17
C TYR A 407 -13.09 2.93 8.32
N LEU A 408 -14.20 2.54 8.96
CA LEU A 408 -15.31 1.81 8.34
C LEU A 408 -16.60 2.62 8.43
N SER A 409 -16.88 3.47 7.46
CA SER A 409 -18.09 4.32 7.47
C SER A 409 -19.04 4.06 6.32
N THR A 410 -18.70 3.15 5.41
CA THR A 410 -19.45 2.93 4.17
C THR A 410 -20.08 1.53 4.11
N GLY A 411 -20.91 1.29 3.11
CA GLY A 411 -21.52 -0.01 2.88
C GLY A 411 -22.40 -0.45 4.06
N ILE A 412 -22.17 -1.68 4.53
CA ILE A 412 -22.95 -2.29 5.63
C ILE A 412 -22.66 -1.67 7.02
N PHE A 413 -21.60 -0.85 7.13
CA PHE A 413 -21.22 -0.15 8.37
C PHE A 413 -21.81 1.26 8.47
N SER A 414 -22.41 1.78 7.41
CA SER A 414 -23.06 3.09 7.43
C SER A 414 -24.29 3.07 8.33
N LEU A 415 -24.42 4.11 9.17
CA LEU A 415 -25.59 4.33 10.03
C LEU A 415 -26.76 4.98 9.27
N THR A 416 -26.53 5.38 8.03
CA THR A 416 -27.56 5.89 7.14
C THR A 416 -27.67 4.99 5.93
N ASN A 417 -28.89 4.70 5.52
CA ASN A 417 -29.14 3.96 4.30
C ASN A 417 -30.13 4.75 3.44
N ALA A 418 -29.59 5.56 2.54
CA ALA A 418 -30.38 6.29 1.55
C ALA A 418 -31.02 5.36 0.51
N GLU A 419 -30.53 4.11 0.40
CA GLU A 419 -31.05 3.10 -0.51
C GLU A 419 -31.73 2.01 0.30
N THR A 420 -33.03 1.88 0.15
CA THR A 420 -33.88 0.95 0.90
C THR A 420 -33.60 -0.55 0.68
N GLU A 421 -32.62 -0.87 -0.20
CA GLU A 421 -32.29 -2.24 -0.61
C GLU A 421 -31.03 -2.81 0.09
N ARG A 422 -30.36 -2.07 0.97
CA ARG A 422 -29.15 -2.55 1.66
C ARG A 422 -29.48 -3.31 2.93
N LEU A 423 -28.76 -4.42 3.15
CA LEU A 423 -28.81 -5.16 4.40
C LEU A 423 -28.01 -4.44 5.48
N PHE A 424 -28.59 -4.31 6.66
CA PHE A 424 -27.88 -3.86 7.86
C PHE A 424 -27.20 -5.03 8.59
N LEU A 425 -26.12 -4.74 9.29
CA LEU A 425 -25.51 -5.70 10.20
C LEU A 425 -26.50 -6.06 11.33
N LYS A 426 -26.50 -7.32 11.74
CA LYS A 426 -27.35 -7.82 12.83
C LYS A 426 -27.21 -6.99 14.13
N GLN A 427 -26.02 -6.47 14.41
CA GLN A 427 -25.78 -5.62 15.58
C GLN A 427 -26.67 -4.37 15.60
N PHE A 428 -27.07 -3.83 14.44
CA PHE A 428 -27.92 -2.65 14.34
C PHE A 428 -29.37 -2.88 14.80
N GLN A 429 -29.78 -4.14 15.01
CA GLN A 429 -31.03 -4.43 15.68
C GLN A 429 -31.05 -3.91 17.13
N ASN A 430 -29.87 -3.72 17.73
CA ASN A 430 -29.71 -3.18 19.08
C ASN A 430 -29.52 -1.65 19.10
N GLN A 431 -30.06 -0.94 18.09
CA GLN A 431 -30.00 0.52 18.02
C GLN A 431 -30.74 1.18 19.21
N TRP A 432 -30.39 2.43 19.48
CA TRP A 432 -31.06 3.22 20.47
C TRP A 432 -32.58 3.36 20.15
N SER A 433 -33.40 3.22 21.18
CA SER A 433 -34.82 3.51 21.17
C SER A 433 -35.27 3.90 22.59
N GLU A 434 -36.47 4.43 22.74
CA GLU A 434 -36.99 4.80 24.06
C GLU A 434 -37.04 3.60 25.03
N THR A 435 -37.15 2.39 24.51
CA THR A 435 -37.15 1.14 25.27
C THR A 435 -35.78 0.46 25.35
N ASN A 436 -34.79 0.93 24.59
CA ASN A 436 -33.44 0.40 24.57
C ASN A 436 -32.42 1.56 24.61
N ARG A 437 -32.27 2.20 25.77
CA ARG A 437 -31.40 3.36 25.97
C ARG A 437 -29.95 2.99 26.27
N ASN A 438 -29.70 1.76 26.76
CA ASN A 438 -28.37 1.27 27.12
C ASN A 438 -27.70 0.56 25.94
N THR A 439 -27.33 1.32 24.92
CA THR A 439 -26.66 0.82 23.72
C THR A 439 -25.60 1.82 23.25
N SER A 440 -24.57 1.32 22.56
CA SER A 440 -23.55 2.13 21.85
C SER A 440 -23.92 2.43 20.41
N ILE A 441 -25.07 1.95 19.92
CA ILE A 441 -25.51 2.12 18.55
C ILE A 441 -26.58 3.21 18.52
N PRO A 442 -26.35 4.34 17.83
CA PRO A 442 -27.32 5.43 17.79
C PRO A 442 -28.57 5.02 17.01
N LYS A 443 -29.56 5.89 17.02
CA LYS A 443 -30.76 5.75 16.22
C LYS A 443 -30.40 5.76 14.73
N LEU A 444 -30.91 4.80 13.99
CA LEU A 444 -30.71 4.69 12.55
C LEU A 444 -31.75 5.52 11.78
N TYR A 445 -31.32 6.10 10.68
CA TYR A 445 -32.16 6.89 9.80
C TYR A 445 -32.03 6.41 8.36
N ALA A 446 -33.10 6.53 7.59
CA ALA A 446 -33.06 6.24 6.16
C ALA A 446 -32.21 7.26 5.38
N SER A 447 -32.21 8.52 5.83
CA SER A 447 -31.47 9.62 5.20
C SER A 447 -31.20 10.70 6.25
N ASN A 448 -30.07 10.60 6.97
CA ASN A 448 -29.71 11.60 7.97
C ASN A 448 -28.17 11.62 8.15
N GLU A 449 -27.59 12.79 8.10
CA GLU A 449 -26.15 12.98 8.24
C GLU A 449 -25.67 13.12 9.69
N LYS A 450 -26.56 13.28 10.68
CA LYS A 450 -26.21 13.57 12.08
C LYS A 450 -25.27 12.52 12.68
N ASN A 451 -25.63 11.23 12.54
CA ASN A 451 -24.85 10.11 13.09
C ASN A 451 -23.79 9.59 12.13
N ASN A 452 -23.77 10.09 10.89
CA ASN A 452 -22.82 9.67 9.85
C ASN A 452 -21.67 10.66 9.65
N GLN A 453 -21.44 11.53 10.65
CA GLN A 453 -20.30 12.44 10.62
C GLN A 453 -18.98 11.67 10.76
N VAL A 454 -17.94 12.24 10.20
CA VAL A 454 -16.58 11.70 10.31
C VAL A 454 -16.15 11.70 11.77
N SER A 455 -16.23 10.52 12.41
CA SER A 455 -16.03 10.37 13.86
C SER A 455 -15.30 9.09 14.24
N ASP A 456 -14.87 9.02 15.49
CA ASP A 456 -14.17 7.86 16.05
C ASP A 456 -15.06 6.63 16.25
N TYR A 457 -16.37 6.78 16.12
CA TYR A 457 -17.29 5.63 16.08
C TYR A 457 -16.95 4.65 14.95
N TYR A 458 -16.44 5.14 13.84
CA TYR A 458 -16.07 4.33 12.68
C TYR A 458 -14.60 3.92 12.64
N LEU A 459 -13.83 4.26 13.69
CA LEU A 459 -12.41 3.93 13.77
C LEU A 459 -12.22 2.67 14.61
N TYR A 460 -11.74 1.61 13.98
CA TYR A 460 -11.57 0.30 14.60
C TYR A 460 -10.12 -0.16 14.56
N ASP A 461 -9.68 -0.81 15.65
CA ASP A 461 -8.41 -1.54 15.66
C ASP A 461 -8.49 -2.72 14.69
N ALA A 462 -7.62 -2.71 13.69
CA ALA A 462 -7.48 -3.72 12.66
C ALA A 462 -6.27 -4.64 12.89
N SER A 463 -5.69 -4.61 14.08
CA SER A 463 -4.63 -5.54 14.47
C SER A 463 -5.13 -6.98 14.40
N PHE A 464 -4.28 -7.88 13.93
CA PHE A 464 -4.64 -9.30 13.81
C PHE A 464 -3.44 -10.23 13.89
N LEU A 465 -3.70 -11.48 14.25
CA LEU A 465 -2.82 -12.63 14.07
C LEU A 465 -3.58 -13.70 13.27
N ARG A 466 -3.01 -14.12 12.15
CA ARG A 466 -3.59 -15.15 11.29
C ARG A 466 -2.70 -16.36 11.16
N VAL A 467 -3.27 -17.54 11.30
CA VAL A 467 -2.67 -18.79 10.87
C VAL A 467 -2.96 -18.95 9.37
N LYS A 468 -1.98 -18.56 8.54
CA LYS A 468 -2.11 -18.55 7.07
C LYS A 468 -2.23 -19.96 6.52
N THR A 469 -1.40 -20.88 7.02
CA THR A 469 -1.32 -22.24 6.51
C THR A 469 -1.05 -23.19 7.65
N ILE A 470 -1.74 -24.33 7.66
CA ILE A 470 -1.40 -25.51 8.44
C ILE A 470 -1.38 -26.69 7.47
N GLN A 471 -0.25 -27.35 7.34
CA GLN A 471 -0.10 -28.51 6.48
C GLN A 471 0.41 -29.71 7.30
N LEU A 472 -0.26 -30.84 7.15
CA LEU A 472 0.19 -32.14 7.67
C LEU A 472 0.41 -33.08 6.49
N GLY A 473 1.60 -33.63 6.37
CA GLY A 473 1.99 -34.59 5.34
C GLY A 473 2.45 -35.94 5.92
N TYR A 474 2.25 -36.97 5.13
CA TYR A 474 2.78 -38.29 5.38
C TYR A 474 3.44 -38.86 4.13
N THR A 475 4.70 -39.26 4.24
CA THR A 475 5.46 -39.88 3.15
C THR A 475 5.46 -41.38 3.33
N ILE A 476 5.01 -42.14 2.35
CA ILE A 476 5.02 -43.59 2.39
C ILE A 476 6.47 -44.07 2.46
N PRO A 477 6.80 -44.97 3.43
CA PRO A 477 8.15 -45.50 3.58
C PRO A 477 8.66 -46.24 2.34
N LYS A 478 9.93 -46.03 1.98
CA LYS A 478 10.56 -46.65 0.78
C LYS A 478 10.58 -48.18 0.79
N ASN A 479 10.54 -48.82 1.96
CA ASN A 479 10.45 -50.27 2.07
C ASN A 479 9.12 -50.85 1.55
N LEU A 480 8.06 -50.02 1.53
CA LEU A 480 6.76 -50.43 0.97
C LEU A 480 6.69 -50.18 -0.56
N ILE A 481 7.32 -49.12 -1.06
CA ILE A 481 7.33 -48.74 -2.47
C ILE A 481 8.74 -48.24 -2.85
N PRO A 482 9.67 -49.14 -3.24
CA PRO A 482 11.10 -48.80 -3.36
C PRO A 482 11.45 -47.82 -4.47
N LYS A 483 10.68 -47.79 -5.57
CA LYS A 483 10.98 -46.98 -6.77
C LYS A 483 10.25 -45.66 -6.85
N VAL A 484 9.28 -45.41 -5.98
CA VAL A 484 8.41 -44.26 -6.04
C VAL A 484 8.29 -43.62 -4.64
N ARG A 485 8.48 -42.33 -4.53
CA ARG A 485 8.21 -41.59 -3.30
C ARG A 485 6.82 -40.99 -3.40
N ILE A 486 5.90 -41.41 -2.54
CA ILE A 486 4.55 -40.92 -2.46
C ILE A 486 4.39 -40.15 -1.14
N ARG A 487 3.94 -38.90 -1.20
CA ARG A 487 3.58 -38.07 -0.05
C ARG A 487 2.13 -37.61 -0.19
N ALA A 488 1.26 -37.99 0.74
CA ALA A 488 -0.07 -37.45 0.87
C ALA A 488 -0.06 -36.31 1.88
N TYR A 489 -0.86 -35.29 1.68
CA TYR A 489 -0.94 -34.15 2.60
C TYR A 489 -2.34 -33.53 2.63
N CYS A 490 -2.65 -32.93 3.77
CA CYS A 490 -3.79 -32.05 3.98
C CYS A 490 -3.28 -30.64 4.29
N ASN A 491 -3.85 -29.64 3.65
CA ASN A 491 -3.50 -28.24 3.83
C ASN A 491 -4.76 -27.45 4.18
N LEU A 492 -4.67 -26.66 5.25
CA LEU A 492 -5.69 -25.72 5.71
C LEU A 492 -5.14 -24.30 5.51
N GLU A 493 -5.89 -23.43 4.83
CA GLU A 493 -5.49 -22.05 4.59
C GLU A 493 -6.51 -21.06 5.19
N ASN A 494 -6.00 -20.03 5.85
CA ASN A 494 -6.77 -18.93 6.45
C ASN A 494 -7.84 -19.36 7.47
N PHE A 495 -7.65 -20.48 8.17
CA PHE A 495 -8.68 -21.04 9.07
C PHE A 495 -8.86 -20.24 10.34
N PHE A 496 -7.79 -19.66 10.88
CA PHE A 496 -7.82 -18.98 12.16
C PHE A 496 -7.28 -17.55 12.00
N THR A 497 -8.12 -16.58 12.36
CA THR A 497 -7.74 -15.17 12.47
C THR A 497 -8.22 -14.66 13.82
N ILE A 498 -7.31 -14.13 14.60
CA ILE A 498 -7.57 -13.50 15.89
C ILE A 498 -7.53 -12.00 15.65
N THR A 499 -8.65 -11.30 15.83
CA THR A 499 -8.79 -9.86 15.63
C THR A 499 -10.01 -9.34 16.34
N SER A 500 -10.00 -8.06 16.75
CA SER A 500 -11.17 -7.30 17.24
C SER A 500 -11.88 -6.54 16.12
N TYR A 501 -11.34 -6.57 14.90
CA TYR A 501 -11.87 -5.85 13.75
C TYR A 501 -13.27 -6.36 13.35
N PRO A 502 -14.30 -5.50 13.32
CA PRO A 502 -15.66 -5.92 13.03
C PRO A 502 -15.96 -6.14 11.55
N GLY A 503 -15.04 -5.72 10.65
CA GLY A 503 -15.16 -5.93 9.21
C GLY A 503 -15.04 -7.39 8.81
N MET A 504 -15.26 -7.68 7.54
CA MET A 504 -15.20 -9.06 7.02
C MET A 504 -13.80 -9.67 7.19
N ASP A 505 -12.76 -8.89 6.95
CA ASP A 505 -11.37 -9.30 7.12
C ASP A 505 -10.44 -8.07 7.24
N PRO A 506 -9.51 -8.03 8.20
CA PRO A 506 -8.61 -6.89 8.37
C PRO A 506 -7.64 -6.67 7.19
N GLU A 507 -7.30 -7.71 6.40
CA GLU A 507 -6.44 -7.60 5.22
C GLU A 507 -7.21 -7.26 3.92
N MET A 508 -8.54 -7.21 3.96
CA MET A 508 -9.35 -6.94 2.77
C MET A 508 -9.37 -5.45 2.43
N ASP A 509 -9.18 -5.10 1.16
CA ASP A 509 -9.37 -3.73 0.71
C ASP A 509 -10.86 -3.36 0.68
N GLY A 510 -11.18 -2.19 1.28
CA GLY A 510 -12.55 -1.69 1.36
C GLY A 510 -13.39 -2.34 2.46
N ASP A 511 -14.61 -1.84 2.60
CA ASP A 511 -15.55 -2.26 3.66
C ASP A 511 -16.32 -3.51 3.28
N VAL A 512 -16.56 -3.70 1.97
CA VAL A 512 -17.30 -4.83 1.40
C VAL A 512 -16.61 -5.28 0.13
N GLY A 513 -16.25 -6.55 0.06
CA GLY A 513 -15.57 -7.15 -1.08
C GLY A 513 -15.67 -8.67 -1.05
N TYR A 514 -14.94 -9.32 -1.93
CA TYR A 514 -14.86 -10.77 -1.92
C TYR A 514 -14.03 -11.25 -0.72
N PRO A 515 -14.59 -12.03 0.22
CA PRO A 515 -13.91 -12.40 1.45
C PRO A 515 -12.73 -13.34 1.19
N ILE A 516 -11.72 -13.28 2.05
CA ILE A 516 -10.62 -14.24 2.07
C ILE A 516 -11.18 -15.61 2.46
N LEU A 517 -11.03 -16.59 1.57
CA LEU A 517 -11.61 -17.92 1.76
C LEU A 517 -10.79 -18.77 2.72
N LYS A 518 -11.49 -19.56 3.53
CA LYS A 518 -10.90 -20.71 4.24
C LYS A 518 -10.87 -21.88 3.28
N THR A 519 -9.70 -22.42 3.01
CA THR A 519 -9.52 -23.48 2.02
C THR A 519 -8.99 -24.75 2.67
N VAL A 520 -9.57 -25.90 2.33
CA VAL A 520 -9.06 -27.23 2.64
C VAL A 520 -8.61 -27.89 1.34
N SER A 521 -7.36 -28.29 1.28
CA SER A 521 -6.81 -28.99 0.13
C SER A 521 -6.24 -30.34 0.55
N LEU A 522 -6.56 -31.36 -0.22
CA LEU A 522 -5.93 -32.67 -0.11
C LEU A 522 -5.09 -32.90 -1.36
N GLY A 523 -3.86 -33.38 -1.17
CA GLY A 523 -2.96 -33.57 -2.29
C GLY A 523 -2.07 -34.81 -2.13
N VAL A 524 -1.59 -35.30 -3.27
CA VAL A 524 -0.63 -36.42 -3.35
C VAL A 524 0.50 -35.98 -4.29
N ASN A 525 1.73 -36.05 -3.78
CA ASN A 525 2.94 -35.86 -4.56
C ASN A 525 3.58 -37.23 -4.86
N ILE A 526 3.78 -37.54 -6.14
CA ILE A 526 4.41 -38.77 -6.60
C ILE A 526 5.71 -38.40 -7.31
N LYS A 527 6.81 -38.96 -6.86
CA LYS A 527 8.16 -38.76 -7.41
C LYS A 527 8.77 -40.10 -7.80
N PHE A 528 9.06 -40.26 -9.07
CA PHE A 528 9.65 -41.50 -9.65
C PHE A 528 11.16 -41.45 -9.61
#